data_b8afaf6e3e22742971d9a45913651e46
#
_entry.id   b8afaf6e3e22742971d9a45913651e46
#
_cell.length_a   1.000
_cell.length_b   1.000
_cell.length_c   1.000
_cell.angle_alpha   90.00
_cell.angle_beta   90.00
_cell.angle_gamma   90.00
#
_symmetry.space_group_name_H-M   'P 1'
#
loop_
_entity.id
_entity.type
_entity.pdbx_description
1 polymer ?
#
loop_
_entity_poly.entity_id
_entity_poly.type
_entity_poly.pdbx_seq_one_letter_code
_entity_poly.pdbx_strand_id
1 'polypeptide(L)'
;MHKQEIPITAKPTGYAMKICGMKYSENILEVAALLPDYMGFIFWEHSSRYFTGTIPTLPASIKKVGVFVNASVIEIQAKVNQHDLQAVQLHGHESVAFCQELREVLGFNIEIFKVFSVGSDFDFEIIKEFEDSCDFFLFDTKGKLPGGNGTVFDWKMLENYPSQKPFFLSGGIGLDEVAQVKEITKSNLPVYALDLNSKFEIEAGLKNSNALKQFQELLRQ
;
A
#
# COMPACT_ATOMS: atom_id res chain seq x y z
N MET A 1 7.36 -5.81 -25.30
CA MET A 1 6.39 -6.68 -24.60
C MET A 1 5.23 -5.81 -24.18
N HIS A 2 3.98 -6.14 -24.56
CA HIS A 2 2.83 -5.32 -24.21
C HIS A 2 2.57 -5.43 -22.72
N LYS A 3 2.49 -4.27 -22.02
CA LYS A 3 1.93 -4.20 -20.66
C LYS A 3 0.52 -4.77 -20.75
N GLN A 4 0.21 -5.85 -20.04
CA GLN A 4 -1.17 -6.24 -19.82
C GLN A 4 -1.82 -5.13 -18.99
N GLU A 5 -2.85 -4.49 -19.55
CA GLU A 5 -3.71 -3.60 -18.78
C GLU A 5 -4.31 -4.40 -17.63
N ILE A 6 -4.05 -3.95 -16.39
CA ILE A 6 -4.64 -4.56 -15.20
C ILE A 6 -6.14 -4.25 -15.27
N PRO A 7 -7.01 -5.26 -15.45
CA PRO A 7 -8.43 -4.99 -15.53
C PRO A 7 -8.91 -4.48 -14.17
N ILE A 8 -9.44 -3.27 -14.12
CA ILE A 8 -10.17 -2.73 -12.97
C ILE A 8 -11.48 -3.50 -12.90
N THR A 9 -11.47 -4.69 -12.28
CA THR A 9 -12.69 -5.45 -12.03
C THR A 9 -13.47 -4.73 -10.94
N ALA A 10 -14.69 -4.32 -11.25
CA ALA A 10 -15.60 -3.71 -10.28
C ALA A 10 -15.78 -4.65 -9.08
N LYS A 11 -15.28 -4.22 -7.92
CA LYS A 11 -15.39 -4.97 -6.66
C LYS A 11 -16.63 -4.52 -5.89
N PRO A 12 -17.14 -5.34 -4.95
CA PRO A 12 -18.33 -4.98 -4.16
C PRO A 12 -18.20 -3.66 -3.38
N THR A 13 -16.97 -3.26 -3.03
CA THR A 13 -16.65 -1.96 -2.40
C THR A 13 -16.23 -0.88 -3.38
N GLY A 14 -16.08 -1.22 -4.67
CA GLY A 14 -15.54 -0.30 -5.70
C GLY A 14 -14.01 -0.18 -5.70
N TYR A 15 -13.30 -0.53 -4.59
CA TYR A 15 -11.84 -0.37 -4.43
C TYR A 15 -11.20 -1.62 -3.87
N ALA A 16 -9.93 -1.85 -4.24
CA ALA A 16 -9.10 -2.82 -3.57
C ALA A 16 -8.75 -2.33 -2.16
N MET A 17 -8.49 -3.26 -1.26
CA MET A 17 -8.11 -2.97 0.12
C MET A 17 -6.77 -3.60 0.44
N LYS A 18 -5.84 -2.79 0.97
CA LYS A 18 -4.56 -3.24 1.51
C LYS A 18 -4.52 -3.01 3.01
N ILE A 19 -4.18 -4.05 3.78
CA ILE A 19 -3.94 -3.96 5.23
C ILE A 19 -2.44 -4.06 5.46
N CYS A 20 -1.83 -2.96 5.90
CA CYS A 20 -0.37 -2.84 6.01
C CYS A 20 0.12 -3.01 7.46
N GLY A 21 1.38 -3.44 7.62
CA GLY A 21 2.04 -3.55 8.92
C GLY A 21 1.59 -4.76 9.75
N MET A 22 1.30 -5.87 9.08
CA MET A 22 0.98 -7.15 9.73
C MET A 22 2.21 -7.73 10.43
N LYS A 23 2.04 -8.24 11.66
CA LYS A 23 3.17 -8.71 12.46
C LYS A 23 2.93 -10.08 13.14
N TYR A 24 1.77 -10.29 13.73
CA TYR A 24 1.49 -11.48 14.57
C TYR A 24 0.71 -12.53 13.78
N SER A 25 1.17 -13.80 13.81
CA SER A 25 0.63 -14.89 12.97
C SER A 25 -0.87 -15.11 13.14
N GLU A 26 -1.38 -15.10 14.38
CA GLU A 26 -2.81 -15.28 14.63
C GLU A 26 -3.62 -14.12 14.06
N ASN A 27 -3.15 -12.89 14.26
CA ASN A 27 -3.82 -11.70 13.73
C ASN A 27 -3.74 -11.62 12.20
N ILE A 28 -2.65 -12.11 11.59
CA ILE A 28 -2.56 -12.26 10.13
C ILE A 28 -3.71 -13.14 9.61
N LEU A 29 -3.99 -14.27 10.26
CA LEU A 29 -5.06 -15.18 9.86
C LEU A 29 -6.46 -14.56 10.11
N GLU A 30 -6.66 -13.87 11.22
CA GLU A 30 -7.90 -13.13 11.50
C GLU A 30 -8.20 -12.08 10.42
N VAL A 31 -7.19 -11.28 10.04
CA VAL A 31 -7.33 -10.26 9.01
C VAL A 31 -7.49 -10.90 7.63
N ALA A 32 -6.81 -12.01 7.35
CA ALA A 32 -6.95 -12.74 6.09
C ALA A 32 -8.38 -13.27 5.88
N ALA A 33 -9.10 -13.61 6.96
CA ALA A 33 -10.52 -14.02 6.90
C ALA A 33 -11.45 -12.90 6.38
N LEU A 34 -11.02 -11.63 6.44
CA LEU A 34 -11.73 -10.49 5.86
C LEU A 34 -11.51 -10.34 4.35
N LEU A 35 -10.64 -11.17 3.77
CA LEU A 35 -10.28 -11.21 2.35
C LEU A 35 -9.86 -9.84 1.79
N PRO A 36 -8.90 -9.13 2.40
CA PRO A 36 -8.30 -7.96 1.74
C PRO A 36 -7.60 -8.38 0.45
N ASP A 37 -7.40 -7.44 -0.47
CA ASP A 37 -6.68 -7.73 -1.72
C ASP A 37 -5.17 -7.85 -1.51
N TYR A 38 -4.65 -7.09 -0.54
CA TYR A 38 -3.23 -7.04 -0.20
C TYR A 38 -3.02 -7.07 1.31
N MET A 39 -1.96 -7.75 1.74
CA MET A 39 -1.45 -7.70 3.11
C MET A 39 0.02 -7.29 3.10
N GLY A 40 0.35 -6.21 3.83
CA GLY A 40 1.69 -5.61 3.87
C GLY A 40 2.50 -6.06 5.08
N PHE A 41 3.75 -6.47 4.82
CA PHE A 41 4.74 -6.91 5.81
C PHE A 41 5.95 -5.98 5.73
N ILE A 42 6.31 -5.31 6.83
CA ILE A 42 7.35 -4.27 6.84
C ILE A 42 8.70 -4.91 7.15
N PHE A 43 9.63 -4.84 6.19
CA PHE A 43 11.00 -5.34 6.32
C PHE A 43 12.02 -4.21 6.61
N TRP A 44 11.63 -3.23 7.40
CA TRP A 44 12.48 -2.15 7.87
C TRP A 44 12.61 -2.24 9.39
N GLU A 45 13.84 -2.51 9.88
CA GLU A 45 14.10 -2.84 11.29
C GLU A 45 13.79 -1.72 12.28
N HIS A 46 13.81 -0.45 11.83
CA HIS A 46 13.46 0.69 12.68
C HIS A 46 11.95 0.89 12.84
N SER A 47 11.13 0.10 12.15
CA SER A 47 9.68 0.14 12.31
C SER A 47 9.23 -0.64 13.55
N SER A 48 8.31 -0.06 14.34
CA SER A 48 7.63 -0.80 15.41
C SER A 48 6.82 -2.00 14.90
N ARG A 49 6.54 -2.03 13.59
CA ARG A 49 5.83 -3.08 12.86
C ARG A 49 6.77 -3.99 12.09
N TYR A 50 8.08 -3.96 12.39
CA TYR A 50 9.06 -4.80 11.71
C TYR A 50 8.67 -6.28 11.79
N PHE A 51 8.61 -6.92 10.61
CA PHE A 51 8.22 -8.33 10.47
C PHE A 51 9.45 -9.23 10.41
N THR A 52 9.56 -10.14 11.36
CA THR A 52 10.66 -11.11 11.45
C THR A 52 10.18 -12.57 11.39
N GLY A 53 8.86 -12.76 11.32
CA GLY A 53 8.24 -14.09 11.36
C GLY A 53 8.18 -14.80 10.02
N THR A 54 7.43 -15.89 10.00
CA THR A 54 7.00 -16.58 8.77
C THR A 54 5.56 -16.18 8.47
N ILE A 55 5.28 -15.80 7.23
CA ILE A 55 3.90 -15.50 6.79
C ILE A 55 3.14 -16.83 6.72
N PRO A 56 2.01 -16.98 7.44
CA PRO A 56 1.20 -18.18 7.34
C PRO A 56 0.61 -18.32 5.93
N THR A 57 0.12 -19.52 5.59
CA THR A 57 -0.58 -19.74 4.31
C THR A 57 -1.83 -18.86 4.25
N LEU A 58 -1.90 -18.01 3.24
CA LEU A 58 -3.00 -17.09 2.99
C LEU A 58 -3.85 -17.59 1.81
N PRO A 59 -5.13 -17.18 1.74
CA PRO A 59 -5.93 -17.35 0.54
C PRO A 59 -5.21 -16.81 -0.71
N ALA A 60 -5.24 -17.55 -1.82
CA ALA A 60 -4.55 -17.18 -3.06
C ALA A 60 -5.02 -15.84 -3.67
N SER A 61 -6.19 -15.34 -3.24
CA SER A 61 -6.71 -14.02 -3.64
C SER A 61 -5.99 -12.86 -2.96
N ILE A 62 -5.22 -13.11 -1.89
CA ILE A 62 -4.53 -12.08 -1.12
C ILE A 62 -3.09 -11.98 -1.57
N LYS A 63 -2.69 -10.84 -2.12
CA LYS A 63 -1.30 -10.58 -2.49
C LYS A 63 -0.48 -10.14 -1.28
N LYS A 64 0.67 -10.79 -1.07
CA LYS A 64 1.64 -10.43 -0.02
C LYS A 64 2.54 -9.31 -0.53
N VAL A 65 2.61 -8.21 0.21
CA VAL A 65 3.40 -7.01 -0.13
C VAL A 65 4.55 -6.86 0.86
N GLY A 66 5.78 -6.87 0.38
CA GLY A 66 6.94 -6.48 1.20
C GLY A 66 7.12 -4.98 1.17
N VAL A 67 7.22 -4.34 2.34
CA VAL A 67 7.47 -2.90 2.47
C VAL A 67 8.93 -2.67 2.86
N PHE A 68 9.63 -1.89 2.07
CA PHE A 68 11.07 -1.63 2.21
C PHE A 68 11.35 -0.12 2.27
N VAL A 69 12.41 0.25 2.97
CA VAL A 69 12.91 1.63 3.08
C VAL A 69 14.40 1.62 2.78
N ASN A 70 14.79 2.09 1.59
CA ASN A 70 16.17 2.18 1.12
C ASN A 70 16.97 0.84 1.21
N ALA A 71 16.27 -0.30 1.08
CA ALA A 71 16.92 -1.61 1.02
C ALA A 71 17.58 -1.82 -0.34
N SER A 72 18.63 -2.64 -0.40
CA SER A 72 19.27 -3.01 -1.67
C SER A 72 18.39 -3.95 -2.51
N VAL A 73 18.62 -3.97 -3.83
CA VAL A 73 17.91 -4.88 -4.75
C VAL A 73 18.08 -6.35 -4.32
N ILE A 74 19.28 -6.71 -3.85
CA ILE A 74 19.59 -8.07 -3.38
C ILE A 74 18.75 -8.43 -2.14
N GLU A 75 18.63 -7.52 -1.17
CA GLU A 75 17.81 -7.74 0.03
C GLU A 75 16.33 -7.88 -0.33
N ILE A 76 15.82 -7.02 -1.21
CA ILE A 76 14.44 -7.09 -1.68
C ILE A 76 14.18 -8.42 -2.38
N GLN A 77 15.05 -8.83 -3.32
CA GLN A 77 14.91 -10.11 -4.03
C GLN A 77 14.94 -11.30 -3.06
N ALA A 78 15.83 -11.28 -2.08
CA ALA A 78 15.90 -12.33 -1.06
C ALA A 78 14.58 -12.45 -0.28
N LYS A 79 13.97 -11.30 0.12
CA LYS A 79 12.68 -11.29 0.82
C LYS A 79 11.51 -11.70 -0.07
N VAL A 80 11.51 -11.30 -1.34
CA VAL A 80 10.52 -11.75 -2.34
C VAL A 80 10.53 -13.27 -2.42
N ASN A 81 11.70 -13.89 -2.58
CA ASN A 81 11.85 -15.33 -2.67
C ASN A 81 11.52 -16.04 -1.34
N GLN A 82 12.00 -15.50 -0.21
CA GLN A 82 11.80 -16.09 1.12
C GLN A 82 10.32 -16.19 1.51
N HIS A 83 9.54 -15.15 1.19
CA HIS A 83 8.15 -15.03 1.64
C HIS A 83 7.14 -15.24 0.50
N ASP A 84 7.61 -15.52 -0.70
CA ASP A 84 6.77 -15.63 -1.91
C ASP A 84 5.88 -14.39 -2.04
N LEU A 85 6.50 -13.18 -2.14
CA LEU A 85 5.79 -11.92 -2.25
C LEU A 85 5.30 -11.69 -3.67
N GLN A 86 4.13 -11.09 -3.84
CA GLN A 86 3.57 -10.73 -5.13
C GLN A 86 3.72 -9.24 -5.43
N ALA A 87 4.10 -8.45 -4.43
CA ALA A 87 4.35 -7.02 -4.60
C ALA A 87 5.45 -6.51 -3.68
N VAL A 88 6.11 -5.44 -4.10
CA VAL A 88 7.13 -4.69 -3.36
C VAL A 88 6.70 -3.23 -3.26
N GLN A 89 6.67 -2.70 -2.04
CA GLN A 89 6.41 -1.30 -1.76
C GLN A 89 7.71 -0.59 -1.35
N LEU A 90 8.13 0.38 -2.15
CA LEU A 90 9.31 1.20 -1.94
C LEU A 90 8.93 2.47 -1.19
N HIS A 91 9.24 2.53 0.11
CA HIS A 91 8.80 3.58 1.04
C HIS A 91 9.93 4.51 1.50
N GLY A 92 11.06 4.46 0.82
CA GLY A 92 12.22 5.32 1.07
C GLY A 92 12.44 6.33 -0.06
N HIS A 93 13.72 6.65 -0.29
CA HIS A 93 14.17 7.61 -1.31
C HIS A 93 14.70 6.90 -2.56
N GLU A 94 14.14 5.72 -2.88
CA GLU A 94 14.56 4.94 -4.04
C GLU A 94 14.35 5.76 -5.32
N SER A 95 15.40 5.84 -6.15
CA SER A 95 15.39 6.60 -7.40
C SER A 95 14.68 5.85 -8.53
N VAL A 96 14.41 6.55 -9.63
CA VAL A 96 13.90 5.95 -10.87
C VAL A 96 14.82 4.83 -11.37
N ALA A 97 16.14 5.08 -11.38
CA ALA A 97 17.13 4.09 -11.78
C ALA A 97 17.07 2.82 -10.91
N PHE A 98 16.90 2.99 -9.58
CA PHE A 98 16.70 1.87 -8.67
C PHE A 98 15.43 1.07 -9.00
N CYS A 99 14.31 1.75 -9.28
CA CYS A 99 13.06 1.08 -9.65
C CYS A 99 13.22 0.30 -10.95
N GLN A 100 13.97 0.81 -11.92
CA GLN A 100 14.27 0.14 -13.19
C GLN A 100 15.14 -1.11 -12.96
N GLU A 101 16.24 -0.99 -12.20
CA GLU A 101 17.08 -2.12 -11.82
C GLU A 101 16.28 -3.22 -11.10
N LEU A 102 15.44 -2.80 -10.14
CA LEU A 102 14.59 -3.73 -9.40
C LEU A 102 13.61 -4.46 -10.34
N ARG A 103 13.05 -3.75 -11.33
CA ARG A 103 12.17 -4.32 -12.35
C ARG A 103 12.89 -5.37 -13.21
N GLU A 104 14.13 -5.10 -13.60
CA GLU A 104 14.94 -6.06 -14.37
C GLU A 104 15.17 -7.34 -13.59
N VAL A 105 15.44 -7.24 -12.28
CA VAL A 105 15.71 -8.38 -11.40
C VAL A 105 14.46 -9.17 -11.05
N LEU A 106 13.34 -8.49 -10.72
CA LEU A 106 12.12 -9.15 -10.28
C LEU A 106 11.17 -9.55 -11.42
N GLY A 107 11.33 -8.96 -12.60
CA GLY A 107 10.43 -9.17 -13.74
C GLY A 107 9.05 -8.51 -13.52
N PHE A 108 8.09 -8.83 -14.42
CA PHE A 108 6.76 -8.20 -14.43
C PHE A 108 5.70 -8.95 -13.60
N ASN A 109 6.05 -10.09 -13.01
CA ASN A 109 5.13 -10.84 -12.16
C ASN A 109 5.04 -10.28 -10.73
N ILE A 110 6.00 -9.43 -10.34
CA ILE A 110 6.02 -8.74 -9.04
C ILE A 110 5.63 -7.28 -9.26
N GLU A 111 4.57 -6.85 -8.60
CA GLU A 111 4.13 -5.46 -8.67
C GLU A 111 5.08 -4.56 -7.86
N ILE A 112 5.41 -3.39 -8.40
CA ILE A 112 6.24 -2.39 -7.72
C ILE A 112 5.37 -1.16 -7.41
N PHE A 113 5.26 -0.84 -6.11
CA PHE A 113 4.59 0.37 -5.61
C PHE A 113 5.63 1.38 -5.19
N LYS A 114 5.58 2.61 -5.73
CA LYS A 114 6.42 3.72 -5.23
C LYS A 114 5.59 4.62 -4.32
N VAL A 115 6.07 4.79 -3.09
CA VAL A 115 5.44 5.68 -2.11
C VAL A 115 5.95 7.10 -2.26
N PHE A 116 5.03 8.05 -2.19
CA PHE A 116 5.29 9.48 -2.09
C PHE A 116 4.64 10.01 -0.81
N SER A 117 5.46 10.66 0.02
CA SER A 117 4.98 11.33 1.23
C SER A 117 4.47 12.72 0.87
N VAL A 118 3.15 12.90 0.92
CA VAL A 118 2.48 14.14 0.51
C VAL A 118 2.28 15.06 1.70
N GLY A 119 2.71 16.31 1.54
CA GLY A 119 2.48 17.43 2.44
C GLY A 119 2.06 18.66 1.63
N SER A 120 1.77 19.77 2.28
CA SER A 120 1.28 21.01 1.63
C SER A 120 2.20 21.55 0.54
N ASP A 121 3.46 21.16 0.54
CA ASP A 121 4.53 21.57 -0.35
C ASP A 121 4.92 20.50 -1.40
N PHE A 122 4.09 19.44 -1.57
CA PHE A 122 4.41 18.36 -2.47
C PHE A 122 4.24 18.77 -3.94
N ASP A 123 5.31 18.58 -4.72
CA ASP A 123 5.31 18.80 -6.16
C ASP A 123 4.95 17.50 -6.91
N PHE A 124 3.77 17.46 -7.50
CA PHE A 124 3.31 16.30 -8.28
C PHE A 124 4.09 16.08 -9.58
N GLU A 125 4.88 17.03 -10.06
CA GLU A 125 5.68 16.83 -11.27
C GLU A 125 6.70 15.69 -11.13
N ILE A 126 7.21 15.48 -9.90
CA ILE A 126 8.19 14.41 -9.63
C ILE A 126 7.68 13.02 -9.96
N ILE A 127 6.37 12.78 -9.87
CA ILE A 127 5.81 11.44 -10.11
C ILE A 127 5.93 11.01 -11.56
N LYS A 128 5.99 11.97 -12.52
CA LYS A 128 6.09 11.70 -13.95
C LYS A 128 7.35 10.89 -14.28
N GLU A 129 8.43 11.12 -13.53
CA GLU A 129 9.69 10.40 -13.73
C GLU A 129 9.56 8.91 -13.41
N PHE A 130 8.61 8.52 -12.53
CA PHE A 130 8.40 7.16 -12.08
C PHE A 130 7.34 6.39 -12.87
N GLU A 131 6.62 7.02 -13.79
CA GLU A 131 5.47 6.41 -14.48
C GLU A 131 5.79 5.09 -15.16
N ASP A 132 6.96 4.99 -15.80
CA ASP A 132 7.34 3.78 -16.52
C ASP A 132 8.05 2.74 -15.64
N SER A 133 8.44 3.11 -14.41
CA SER A 133 9.27 2.28 -13.53
C SER A 133 8.46 1.50 -12.49
N CYS A 134 7.21 1.89 -12.23
CA CYS A 134 6.35 1.31 -11.20
C CYS A 134 5.00 0.92 -11.77
N ASP A 135 4.29 0.01 -11.10
CA ASP A 135 2.92 -0.39 -11.47
C ASP A 135 1.89 0.54 -10.83
N PHE A 136 2.14 0.92 -9.59
CA PHE A 136 1.26 1.80 -8.81
C PHE A 136 2.07 2.87 -8.07
N PHE A 137 1.42 4.00 -7.83
CA PHE A 137 1.87 4.94 -6.80
C PHE A 137 1.10 4.69 -5.50
N LEU A 138 1.66 5.13 -4.40
CA LEU A 138 1.00 5.17 -3.10
C LEU A 138 1.26 6.53 -2.48
N PHE A 139 0.18 7.25 -2.13
CA PHE A 139 0.27 8.54 -1.48
C PHE A 139 0.02 8.39 0.01
N ASP A 140 1.05 8.68 0.82
CA ASP A 140 0.98 8.64 2.28
C ASP A 140 1.17 10.04 2.87
N THR A 141 0.67 10.27 4.07
CA THR A 141 0.82 11.55 4.76
C THR A 141 2.29 11.81 5.12
N LYS A 142 2.82 13.00 4.79
CA LYS A 142 4.14 13.43 5.23
C LYS A 142 4.18 13.53 6.75
N GLY A 143 4.90 12.63 7.39
CA GLY A 143 5.08 12.56 8.84
C GLY A 143 6.55 12.61 9.22
N LYS A 144 6.84 12.52 10.55
CA LYS A 144 8.23 12.50 11.05
C LYS A 144 8.97 11.21 10.71
N LEU A 145 8.24 10.11 10.47
CA LEU A 145 8.78 8.80 10.12
C LEU A 145 8.00 8.22 8.92
N PRO A 146 8.60 7.34 8.10
CA PRO A 146 7.89 6.62 7.06
C PRO A 146 6.77 5.77 7.64
N GLY A 147 5.51 6.09 7.27
CA GLY A 147 4.30 5.36 7.62
C GLY A 147 3.79 5.50 9.06
N GLY A 148 2.48 5.34 9.25
CA GLY A 148 1.86 5.16 10.56
C GLY A 148 1.74 6.41 11.44
N ASN A 149 1.80 7.62 10.88
CA ASN A 149 1.75 8.87 11.64
C ASN A 149 0.34 9.23 12.17
N GLY A 150 -0.71 8.56 11.69
CA GLY A 150 -2.09 8.74 12.15
C GLY A 150 -2.74 10.09 11.83
N THR A 151 -2.04 10.97 11.10
CA THR A 151 -2.58 12.25 10.61
C THR A 151 -3.03 12.09 9.16
N VAL A 152 -4.11 12.78 8.80
CA VAL A 152 -4.64 12.82 7.43
C VAL A 152 -4.04 14.05 6.75
N PHE A 153 -3.47 13.90 5.54
CA PHE A 153 -3.21 15.06 4.69
C PHE A 153 -4.52 15.48 3.99
N ASP A 154 -4.58 16.71 3.53
CA ASP A 154 -5.76 17.16 2.77
C ASP A 154 -5.79 16.45 1.40
N TRP A 155 -6.64 15.43 1.27
CA TRP A 155 -6.77 14.64 0.04
C TRP A 155 -7.24 15.46 -1.17
N LYS A 156 -7.75 16.69 -0.97
CA LYS A 156 -8.03 17.63 -2.07
C LYS A 156 -6.78 17.97 -2.89
N MET A 157 -5.60 17.86 -2.28
CA MET A 157 -4.35 18.03 -3.03
C MET A 157 -4.22 17.06 -4.20
N LEU A 158 -4.82 15.87 -4.10
CA LEU A 158 -4.83 14.87 -5.18
C LEU A 158 -5.63 15.32 -6.41
N GLU A 159 -6.47 16.36 -6.31
CA GLU A 159 -7.13 16.98 -7.48
C GLU A 159 -6.09 17.53 -8.49
N ASN A 160 -4.89 17.82 -8.02
CA ASN A 160 -3.75 18.24 -8.86
C ASN A 160 -2.93 17.07 -9.40
N TYR A 161 -3.35 15.80 -9.18
CA TYR A 161 -2.64 14.63 -9.66
C TYR A 161 -2.63 14.61 -11.21
N PRO A 162 -1.44 14.71 -11.87
CA PRO A 162 -1.38 14.98 -13.31
C PRO A 162 -1.37 13.70 -14.17
N SER A 163 -1.58 12.53 -13.58
CA SER A 163 -1.42 11.23 -14.23
C SER A 163 -2.69 10.40 -14.21
N GLN A 164 -2.78 9.42 -15.11
CA GLN A 164 -3.81 8.38 -15.09
C GLN A 164 -3.31 7.06 -14.45
N LYS A 165 -2.06 7.02 -13.98
CA LYS A 165 -1.54 5.84 -13.29
C LYS A 165 -2.36 5.58 -12.03
N PRO A 166 -2.87 4.33 -11.84
CA PRO A 166 -3.64 4.00 -10.65
C PRO A 166 -2.78 4.08 -9.38
N PHE A 167 -3.40 4.51 -8.28
CA PHE A 167 -2.69 4.68 -7.02
C PHE A 167 -3.45 4.14 -5.81
N PHE A 168 -2.69 3.87 -4.76
CA PHE A 168 -3.18 3.55 -3.43
C PHE A 168 -3.30 4.84 -2.61
N LEU A 169 -4.47 5.08 -2.05
CA LEU A 169 -4.69 6.15 -1.08
C LEU A 169 -4.34 5.64 0.31
N SER A 170 -3.42 6.33 0.99
CA SER A 170 -2.98 6.03 2.35
C SER A 170 -3.01 7.29 3.22
N GLY A 171 -2.56 7.17 4.46
CA GLY A 171 -2.40 8.29 5.39
C GLY A 171 -3.65 8.60 6.21
N GLY A 172 -3.71 8.03 7.42
CA GLY A 172 -4.72 8.37 8.43
C GLY A 172 -6.13 7.87 8.17
N ILE A 173 -6.33 6.96 7.21
CA ILE A 173 -7.64 6.37 6.94
C ILE A 173 -8.11 5.53 8.13
N GLY A 174 -9.28 5.86 8.67
CA GLY A 174 -9.96 5.17 9.76
C GLY A 174 -11.48 5.20 9.60
N LEU A 175 -12.21 4.81 10.64
CA LEU A 175 -13.67 4.80 10.62
C LEU A 175 -14.27 6.21 10.46
N ASP A 176 -13.62 7.23 11.02
CA ASP A 176 -14.07 8.62 10.96
C ASP A 176 -13.92 9.22 9.55
N GLU A 177 -13.00 8.68 8.73
CA GLU A 177 -12.71 9.16 7.38
C GLU A 177 -13.55 8.49 6.28
N VAL A 178 -14.48 7.57 6.62
CA VAL A 178 -15.33 6.86 5.64
C VAL A 178 -16.06 7.81 4.69
N ALA A 179 -16.63 8.91 5.21
CA ALA A 179 -17.32 9.89 4.38
C ALA A 179 -16.38 10.54 3.37
N GLN A 180 -15.19 10.95 3.78
CA GLN A 180 -14.17 11.55 2.91
C GLN A 180 -13.65 10.54 1.88
N VAL A 181 -13.44 9.27 2.29
CA VAL A 181 -13.08 8.19 1.36
C VAL A 181 -14.14 8.04 0.27
N LYS A 182 -15.42 8.05 0.63
CA LYS A 182 -16.52 7.98 -0.34
C LYS A 182 -16.56 9.18 -1.29
N GLU A 183 -16.20 10.37 -0.82
CA GLU A 183 -16.13 11.57 -1.66
C GLU A 183 -14.99 11.46 -2.70
N ILE A 184 -13.77 11.14 -2.25
CA ILE A 184 -12.63 11.05 -3.16
C ILE A 184 -12.81 9.92 -4.18
N THR A 185 -13.50 8.86 -3.80
CA THR A 185 -13.76 7.72 -4.66
C THR A 185 -14.85 7.98 -5.71
N LYS A 186 -15.65 9.04 -5.55
CA LYS A 186 -16.57 9.52 -6.59
C LYS A 186 -15.91 10.48 -7.58
N SER A 187 -14.69 10.94 -7.29
CA SER A 187 -13.94 11.80 -8.21
C SER A 187 -13.42 11.00 -9.43
N ASN A 188 -12.90 11.71 -10.43
CA ASN A 188 -12.26 11.09 -11.60
C ASN A 188 -10.81 10.66 -11.35
N LEU A 189 -10.37 10.67 -10.08
CA LEU A 189 -9.03 10.23 -9.73
C LEU A 189 -8.89 8.71 -9.88
N PRO A 190 -7.76 8.21 -10.38
CA PRO A 190 -7.53 6.78 -10.59
C PRO A 190 -7.17 6.08 -9.25
N VAL A 191 -8.02 6.23 -8.24
CA VAL A 191 -7.87 5.54 -6.95
C VAL A 191 -8.12 4.05 -7.17
N TYR A 192 -7.08 3.25 -7.00
CA TYR A 192 -7.15 1.80 -7.17
C TYR A 192 -7.47 1.10 -5.85
N ALA A 193 -6.81 1.51 -4.76
CA ALA A 193 -6.93 0.84 -3.48
C ALA A 193 -6.84 1.81 -2.30
N LEU A 194 -7.35 1.37 -1.16
CA LEU A 194 -7.19 2.01 0.14
C LEU A 194 -6.14 1.25 0.95
N ASP A 195 -5.13 1.95 1.47
CA ASP A 195 -4.08 1.37 2.32
C ASP A 195 -4.32 1.72 3.78
N LEU A 196 -4.70 0.73 4.57
CA LEU A 196 -5.10 0.86 5.97
C LEU A 196 -3.97 0.37 6.89
N ASN A 197 -3.65 1.13 7.94
CA ASN A 197 -2.60 0.75 8.87
C ASN A 197 -2.96 1.16 10.33
N SER A 198 -2.36 2.22 10.86
CA SER A 198 -2.32 2.57 12.29
C SER A 198 -3.67 2.85 12.94
N LYS A 199 -4.63 3.40 12.18
CA LYS A 199 -6.00 3.68 12.71
C LYS A 199 -6.81 2.42 13.01
N PHE A 200 -6.35 1.27 12.52
CA PHE A 200 -6.98 -0.03 12.75
C PHE A 200 -6.11 -0.94 13.64
N GLU A 201 -5.32 -0.37 14.54
CA GLU A 201 -4.47 -1.14 15.44
C GLU A 201 -4.91 -1.02 16.90
N ILE A 202 -4.76 -2.13 17.63
CA ILE A 202 -4.83 -2.19 19.09
C ILE A 202 -3.48 -1.75 19.66
N GLU A 203 -2.40 -2.26 19.07
CA GLU A 203 -1.02 -1.84 19.24
C GLU A 203 -0.27 -2.00 17.92
N ALA A 204 0.94 -1.46 17.81
CA ALA A 204 1.71 -1.48 16.57
C ALA A 204 1.91 -2.91 16.03
N GLY A 205 1.32 -3.20 14.88
CA GLY A 205 1.36 -4.51 14.21
C GLY A 205 0.23 -5.48 14.62
N LEU A 206 -0.62 -5.12 15.59
CA LEU A 206 -1.81 -5.89 16.00
C LEU A 206 -3.09 -5.21 15.52
N LYS A 207 -3.68 -5.70 14.44
CA LYS A 207 -4.89 -5.11 13.86
C LYS A 207 -6.15 -5.46 14.65
N ASN A 208 -7.04 -4.47 14.76
CA ASN A 208 -8.41 -4.65 15.22
C ASN A 208 -9.27 -5.17 14.06
N SER A 209 -9.43 -6.48 13.96
CA SER A 209 -10.20 -7.14 12.89
C SER A 209 -11.66 -6.71 12.85
N ASN A 210 -12.27 -6.41 14.01
CA ASN A 210 -13.65 -5.92 14.09
C ASN A 210 -13.79 -4.51 13.49
N ALA A 211 -12.85 -3.61 13.79
CA ALA A 211 -12.85 -2.26 13.20
C ALA A 211 -12.64 -2.31 11.68
N LEU A 212 -11.75 -3.19 11.19
CA LEU A 212 -11.57 -3.41 9.76
C LEU A 212 -12.84 -3.93 9.09
N LYS A 213 -13.52 -4.91 9.70
CA LYS A 213 -14.80 -5.42 9.21
C LYS A 213 -15.87 -4.33 9.15
N GLN A 214 -15.99 -3.54 10.23
CA GLN A 214 -16.92 -2.40 10.27
C GLN A 214 -16.62 -1.39 9.15
N PHE A 215 -15.35 -1.07 8.89
CA PHE A 215 -14.94 -0.18 7.81
C PHE A 215 -15.36 -0.73 6.44
N GLN A 216 -15.15 -2.03 6.18
CA GLN A 216 -15.59 -2.67 4.95
C GLN A 216 -17.12 -2.61 4.77
N GLU A 217 -17.88 -2.81 5.84
CA GLU A 217 -19.35 -2.74 5.83
C GLU A 217 -19.84 -1.31 5.54
N LEU A 218 -19.23 -0.31 6.16
CA LEU A 218 -19.56 1.10 5.93
C LEU A 218 -19.24 1.56 4.49
N LEU A 219 -18.18 1.05 3.88
CA LEU A 219 -17.86 1.40 2.49
C LEU A 219 -18.84 0.81 1.47
N ARG A 220 -19.53 -0.30 1.81
CA ARG A 220 -20.51 -0.95 0.92
C ARG A 220 -21.90 -0.29 0.93
N GLN A 221 -22.20 0.52 1.96
CA GLN A 221 -23.44 1.28 2.09
C GLN A 221 -23.40 2.55 1.24
#